data_f01f6f02489f3ad6068a8f6e7df7ee39
#
_entry.id   f01f6f02489f3ad6068a8f6e7df7ee39
#
_cell.length_a   1.000
_cell.length_b   1.000
_cell.length_c   1.000
_cell.angle_alpha   90.00
_cell.angle_beta   90.00
_cell.angle_gamma   90.00
#
_symmetry.space_group_name_H-M   'P 1'
#
loop_
_entity.id
_entity.type
_entity.pdbx_description
1 polymer ?
#
loop_
_entity_poly.entity_id
_entity_poly.type
_entity_poly.pdbx_seq_one_letter_code
_entity_poly.pdbx_strand_id
1 'polypeptide(L)'
;AGNIQAVVASTYASKADALKVIKQQLENNGKDVSELAQKLTAGAQTTEQKKDLLTVYVEGLGNCSLTLSQTGYRLRPAFEVIRSAYGTEAEKAALLAALQQAIGIRAELKAAFPKTEDKDAAGLAALSGLFVTNNGVADIQDFISVVDLNAQPVALKKVTHVISRTDTLRVSDKTGKM
;
A
#
# COMPACT_ATOMS: atom_id res chain seq x y z
N ALA A 1 -3.01 25.67 27.67
CA ALA A 1 -3.26 24.69 26.61
C ALA A 1 -2.92 23.33 27.17
N GLY A 2 -3.95 22.54 27.51
CA GLY A 2 -3.75 21.20 28.05
C GLY A 2 -3.16 20.27 27.01
N ASN A 3 -2.05 19.64 27.35
CA ASN A 3 -1.56 18.48 26.60
C ASN A 3 -2.61 17.37 26.71
N ILE A 4 -3.35 17.12 25.65
CA ILE A 4 -4.17 15.91 25.55
C ILE A 4 -3.20 14.77 25.27
N GLN A 5 -2.87 14.01 26.31
CA GLN A 5 -2.20 12.72 26.12
C GLN A 5 -3.23 11.78 25.48
N ALA A 6 -3.02 11.45 24.21
CA ALA A 6 -3.77 10.40 23.55
C ALA A 6 -3.34 9.06 24.17
N VAL A 7 -4.24 8.39 24.87
CA VAL A 7 -4.01 7.02 25.34
C VAL A 7 -4.34 6.08 24.19
N VAL A 8 -3.31 5.48 23.58
CA VAL A 8 -3.47 4.45 22.56
C VAL A 8 -3.54 3.09 23.28
N ALA A 9 -4.75 2.54 23.38
CA ALA A 9 -4.94 1.17 23.85
C ALA A 9 -4.78 0.21 22.67
N SER A 10 -3.79 -0.67 22.71
CA SER A 10 -3.58 -1.70 21.71
C SER A 10 -3.59 -3.09 22.33
N THR A 11 -4.22 -4.04 21.65
CA THR A 11 -4.18 -5.47 22.00
C THR A 11 -2.92 -6.16 21.48
N TYR A 12 -2.12 -5.47 20.69
CA TYR A 12 -0.89 -6.02 20.10
C TYR A 12 0.33 -5.69 20.95
N ALA A 13 1.25 -6.65 21.08
CA ALA A 13 2.48 -6.48 21.83
C ALA A 13 3.50 -5.57 21.12
N SER A 14 3.43 -5.50 19.79
CA SER A 14 4.32 -4.66 18.99
C SER A 14 3.64 -4.21 17.68
N LYS A 15 4.21 -3.19 17.04
CA LYS A 15 3.79 -2.76 15.70
C LYS A 15 3.94 -3.89 14.66
N ALA A 16 4.97 -4.70 14.78
CA ALA A 16 5.17 -5.87 13.92
C ALA A 16 4.04 -6.89 14.07
N ASP A 17 3.58 -7.16 15.29
CA ASP A 17 2.45 -8.07 15.53
C ASP A 17 1.15 -7.50 14.94
N ALA A 18 0.94 -6.20 15.06
CA ALA A 18 -0.21 -5.53 14.46
C ALA A 18 -0.19 -5.61 12.91
N LEU A 19 0.94 -5.33 12.28
CA LEU A 19 1.10 -5.43 10.83
C LEU A 19 1.02 -6.86 10.31
N LYS A 20 1.30 -7.85 11.14
CA LYS A 20 1.17 -9.27 10.81
C LYS A 20 -0.27 -9.64 10.42
N VAL A 21 -1.27 -8.99 11.01
CA VAL A 21 -2.69 -9.18 10.64
C VAL A 21 -2.92 -8.82 9.17
N ILE A 22 -2.36 -7.70 8.72
CA ILE A 22 -2.43 -7.29 7.31
C ILE A 22 -1.64 -8.26 6.43
N LYS A 23 -0.42 -8.60 6.85
CA LYS A 23 0.46 -9.51 6.09
C LYS A 23 -0.18 -10.87 5.85
N GLN A 24 -0.81 -11.46 6.85
CA GLN A 24 -1.50 -12.75 6.74
C GLN A 24 -2.64 -12.72 5.71
N GLN A 25 -3.36 -11.60 5.60
CA GLN A 25 -4.42 -11.44 4.60
C GLN A 25 -3.86 -11.37 3.17
N LEU A 26 -2.59 -11.00 3.01
CA LEU A 26 -1.94 -10.85 1.71
C LEU A 26 -1.27 -12.14 1.20
N GLU A 27 -1.01 -13.11 2.07
CA GLU A 27 -0.26 -14.33 1.72
C GLU A 27 -0.90 -15.16 0.60
N ASN A 28 -2.20 -15.08 0.43
CA ASN A 28 -2.95 -15.79 -0.61
C ASN A 28 -3.45 -14.89 -1.75
N ASN A 29 -3.07 -13.62 -1.73
CA ASN A 29 -3.69 -12.61 -2.60
C ASN A 29 -3.28 -12.75 -4.08
N GLY A 30 -2.17 -13.43 -4.37
CA GLY A 30 -1.60 -13.51 -5.71
C GLY A 30 -1.99 -14.75 -6.52
N LYS A 31 -2.71 -15.71 -5.93
CA LYS A 31 -2.94 -17.02 -6.59
C LYS A 31 -3.82 -16.95 -7.84
N ASP A 32 -4.76 -16.00 -7.88
CA ASP A 32 -5.80 -15.95 -8.92
C ASP A 32 -5.66 -14.74 -9.86
N VAL A 33 -4.54 -14.00 -9.77
CA VAL A 33 -4.35 -12.78 -10.58
C VAL A 33 -3.37 -12.94 -11.74
N SER A 34 -2.68 -14.08 -11.84
CA SER A 34 -1.65 -14.29 -12.86
C SER A 34 -2.18 -14.15 -14.29
N GLU A 35 -3.31 -14.77 -14.58
CA GLU A 35 -3.92 -14.73 -15.91
C GLU A 35 -4.30 -13.30 -16.30
N LEU A 36 -4.92 -12.57 -15.38
CA LEU A 36 -5.27 -11.17 -15.59
C LEU A 36 -4.02 -10.31 -15.79
N ALA A 37 -3.00 -10.47 -14.97
CA ALA A 37 -1.75 -9.72 -15.07
C ALA A 37 -1.07 -9.95 -16.42
N GLN A 38 -1.00 -11.19 -16.88
CA GLN A 38 -0.47 -11.54 -18.20
C GLN A 38 -1.30 -10.92 -19.34
N LYS A 39 -2.61 -11.01 -19.26
CA LYS A 39 -3.52 -10.42 -20.24
C LYS A 39 -3.37 -8.90 -20.34
N LEU A 40 -3.33 -8.21 -19.21
CA LEU A 40 -3.19 -6.76 -19.15
C LEU A 40 -1.86 -6.26 -19.71
N THR A 41 -0.81 -7.07 -19.62
CA THR A 41 0.55 -6.70 -19.98
C THR A 41 1.04 -7.33 -21.29
N ALA A 42 0.19 -8.07 -21.99
CA ALA A 42 0.55 -8.82 -23.20
C ALA A 42 1.14 -7.96 -24.32
N GLY A 43 0.69 -6.70 -24.46
CA GLY A 43 1.21 -5.75 -25.45
C GLY A 43 2.42 -4.92 -24.99
N ALA A 44 2.86 -5.06 -23.75
CA ALA A 44 3.97 -4.30 -23.21
C ALA A 44 5.32 -4.97 -23.49
N GLN A 45 6.32 -4.18 -23.86
CA GLN A 45 7.67 -4.67 -24.18
C GLN A 45 8.67 -4.45 -23.04
N THR A 46 8.44 -3.46 -22.19
CA THR A 46 9.33 -3.09 -21.09
C THR A 46 8.65 -3.28 -19.72
N THR A 47 9.47 -3.46 -18.68
CA THR A 47 8.98 -3.53 -17.31
C THR A 47 8.21 -2.27 -16.90
N GLU A 48 8.67 -1.09 -17.31
CA GLU A 48 7.97 0.18 -17.03
C GLU A 48 6.60 0.23 -17.70
N GLN A 49 6.49 -0.17 -18.98
CA GLN A 49 5.21 -0.28 -19.67
C GLN A 49 4.24 -1.24 -18.97
N LYS A 50 4.75 -2.39 -18.51
CA LYS A 50 3.95 -3.36 -17.74
C LYS A 50 3.42 -2.75 -16.45
N LYS A 51 4.29 -2.07 -15.68
CA LYS A 51 3.88 -1.39 -14.45
C LYS A 51 2.82 -0.32 -14.71
N ASP A 52 2.99 0.48 -15.75
CA ASP A 52 2.04 1.52 -16.12
C ASP A 52 0.67 0.95 -16.48
N LEU A 53 0.62 -0.11 -17.28
CA LEU A 53 -0.63 -0.78 -17.64
C LEU A 53 -1.36 -1.36 -16.43
N LEU A 54 -0.64 -2.01 -15.52
CA LEU A 54 -1.22 -2.53 -14.28
C LEU A 54 -1.72 -1.41 -13.37
N THR A 55 -0.98 -0.33 -13.28
CA THR A 55 -1.37 0.86 -12.51
C THR A 55 -2.64 1.50 -13.07
N VAL A 56 -2.69 1.72 -14.37
CA VAL A 56 -3.89 2.28 -15.05
C VAL A 56 -5.11 1.40 -14.81
N TYR A 57 -4.95 0.08 -14.89
CA TYR A 57 -6.05 -0.84 -14.59
C TYR A 57 -6.57 -0.69 -13.16
N VAL A 58 -5.67 -0.70 -12.18
CA VAL A 58 -6.05 -0.62 -10.75
C VAL A 58 -6.64 0.74 -10.41
N GLU A 59 -6.09 1.83 -10.95
CA GLU A 59 -6.64 3.18 -10.78
C GLU A 59 -8.01 3.34 -11.40
N GLY A 60 -8.27 2.65 -12.50
CA GLY A 60 -9.57 2.65 -13.19
C GLY A 60 -10.69 1.94 -12.41
N LEU A 61 -10.38 1.13 -11.40
CA LEU A 61 -11.38 0.53 -10.53
C LEU A 61 -12.10 1.60 -9.70
N GLY A 62 -13.37 1.35 -9.40
CA GLY A 62 -14.13 2.22 -8.50
C GLY A 62 -13.46 2.39 -7.13
N ASN A 63 -13.62 3.54 -6.51
CA ASN A 63 -13.09 3.82 -5.18
C ASN A 63 -14.12 3.58 -4.09
N CYS A 64 -13.73 2.84 -3.07
CA CYS A 64 -14.39 2.82 -1.79
C CYS A 64 -13.59 3.72 -0.84
N SER A 65 -14.22 4.78 -0.34
CA SER A 65 -13.55 5.79 0.51
C SER A 65 -13.34 5.36 1.96
N LEU A 66 -13.67 4.11 2.31
CA LEU A 66 -13.43 3.59 3.65
C LEU A 66 -11.93 3.47 3.92
N THR A 67 -11.51 3.94 5.08
CA THR A 67 -10.15 3.78 5.56
C THR A 67 -9.94 2.39 6.17
N LEU A 68 -8.68 1.98 6.34
CA LEU A 68 -8.35 0.70 7.00
C LEU A 68 -8.97 0.59 8.40
N SER A 69 -8.99 1.65 9.18
CA SER A 69 -9.61 1.64 10.51
C SER A 69 -11.13 1.42 10.44
N GLN A 70 -11.80 2.01 9.46
CA GLN A 70 -13.24 1.83 9.25
C GLN A 70 -13.61 0.42 8.78
N THR A 71 -12.70 -0.26 8.08
CA THR A 71 -12.88 -1.66 7.66
C THR A 71 -12.41 -2.66 8.72
N GLY A 72 -11.99 -2.20 9.90
CA GLY A 72 -11.39 -3.05 10.93
C GLY A 72 -10.10 -3.72 10.47
N TYR A 73 -9.32 -3.04 9.63
CA TYR A 73 -8.06 -3.54 9.02
C TYR A 73 -8.24 -4.78 8.16
N ARG A 74 -9.44 -4.99 7.64
CA ARG A 74 -9.74 -6.06 6.69
C ARG A 74 -9.43 -5.62 5.27
N LEU A 75 -8.82 -6.53 4.53
CA LEU A 75 -8.57 -6.42 3.11
C LEU A 75 -9.31 -7.57 2.41
N ARG A 76 -10.16 -7.25 1.45
CA ARG A 76 -10.76 -8.29 0.61
C ARG A 76 -9.66 -8.90 -0.28
N PRO A 77 -9.74 -10.20 -0.59
CA PRO A 77 -8.80 -10.83 -1.50
C PRO A 77 -8.88 -10.20 -2.90
N ALA A 78 -7.77 -10.27 -3.64
CA ALA A 78 -7.64 -9.62 -4.95
C ALA A 78 -8.76 -10.02 -5.93
N PHE A 79 -9.15 -11.28 -5.94
CA PHE A 79 -10.22 -11.74 -6.84
C PHE A 79 -11.58 -11.08 -6.56
N GLU A 80 -11.88 -10.76 -5.31
CA GLU A 80 -13.12 -10.04 -4.96
C GLU A 80 -13.08 -8.58 -5.41
N VAL A 81 -11.94 -7.93 -5.27
CA VAL A 81 -11.74 -6.55 -5.75
C VAL A 81 -11.89 -6.50 -7.27
N ILE A 82 -11.29 -7.44 -7.98
CA ILE A 82 -11.41 -7.57 -9.44
C ILE A 82 -12.87 -7.80 -9.84
N ARG A 83 -13.54 -8.77 -9.22
CA ARG A 83 -14.92 -9.14 -9.55
C ARG A 83 -15.91 -8.01 -9.28
N SER A 84 -15.73 -7.28 -8.20
CA SER A 84 -16.60 -6.17 -7.83
C SER A 84 -16.28 -4.87 -8.58
N ALA A 85 -15.12 -4.81 -9.24
CA ALA A 85 -14.61 -3.65 -9.94
C ALA A 85 -14.46 -2.38 -9.07
N TYR A 86 -14.32 -2.53 -7.76
CA TYR A 86 -14.01 -1.44 -6.83
C TYR A 86 -13.22 -1.93 -5.62
N GLY A 87 -12.52 -1.02 -4.96
CA GLY A 87 -11.79 -1.32 -3.74
C GLY A 87 -11.43 -0.09 -2.93
N THR A 88 -11.03 -0.31 -1.68
CA THR A 88 -10.37 0.72 -0.87
C THR A 88 -8.98 1.00 -1.41
N GLU A 89 -8.38 2.12 -1.03
CA GLU A 89 -7.01 2.44 -1.42
C GLU A 89 -6.02 1.34 -1.01
N ALA A 90 -6.18 0.79 0.18
CA ALA A 90 -5.34 -0.31 0.67
C ALA A 90 -5.53 -1.60 -0.13
N GLU A 91 -6.77 -1.94 -0.49
CA GLU A 91 -7.07 -3.09 -1.34
C GLU A 91 -6.50 -2.93 -2.76
N LYS A 92 -6.60 -1.72 -3.31
CA LYS A 92 -6.00 -1.40 -4.61
C LYS A 92 -4.48 -1.49 -4.59
N ALA A 93 -3.83 -1.00 -3.54
CA ALA A 93 -2.39 -1.13 -3.36
C ALA A 93 -1.98 -2.61 -3.28
N ALA A 94 -2.71 -3.42 -2.49
CA ALA A 94 -2.49 -4.84 -2.39
C ALA A 94 -2.68 -5.58 -3.74
N LEU A 95 -3.73 -5.22 -4.48
CA LEU A 95 -3.99 -5.76 -5.82
C LEU A 95 -2.86 -5.41 -6.79
N LEU A 96 -2.40 -4.15 -6.81
CA LEU A 96 -1.30 -3.74 -7.69
C LEU A 96 -0.02 -4.52 -7.39
N ALA A 97 0.33 -4.68 -6.11
CA ALA A 97 1.48 -5.49 -5.72
C ALA A 97 1.34 -6.95 -6.20
N ALA A 98 0.17 -7.55 -6.01
CA ALA A 98 -0.11 -8.92 -6.44
C ALA A 98 0.00 -9.09 -7.96
N LEU A 99 -0.55 -8.16 -8.74
CA LEU A 99 -0.47 -8.18 -10.20
C LEU A 99 0.98 -8.06 -10.70
N GLN A 100 1.76 -7.17 -10.11
CA GLN A 100 3.17 -7.00 -10.46
C GLN A 100 3.99 -8.25 -10.11
N GLN A 101 3.82 -8.80 -8.92
CA GLN A 101 4.48 -10.04 -8.48
C GLN A 101 4.14 -11.23 -9.38
N ALA A 102 2.89 -11.31 -9.84
CA ALA A 102 2.42 -12.39 -10.71
C ALA A 102 3.13 -12.46 -12.06
N ILE A 103 3.70 -11.37 -12.54
CA ILE A 103 4.48 -11.30 -13.79
C ILE A 103 5.99 -11.12 -13.53
N GLY A 104 6.45 -11.41 -12.32
CA GLY A 104 7.86 -11.40 -11.97
C GLY A 104 8.46 -10.02 -11.69
N ILE A 105 7.64 -8.99 -11.53
CA ILE A 105 8.11 -7.66 -11.10
C ILE A 105 8.19 -7.64 -9.58
N ARG A 106 9.36 -7.27 -9.05
CA ARG A 106 9.52 -7.07 -7.62
C ARG A 106 8.61 -5.93 -7.15
N ALA A 107 7.69 -6.26 -6.28
CA ALA A 107 6.77 -5.31 -5.67
C ALA A 107 6.58 -5.65 -4.19
N GLU A 108 6.67 -4.65 -3.34
CA GLU A 108 6.51 -4.80 -1.90
C GLU A 108 5.50 -3.77 -1.39
N LEU A 109 4.67 -4.18 -0.45
CA LEU A 109 3.80 -3.27 0.27
C LEU A 109 4.54 -2.67 1.47
N LYS A 110 4.37 -1.38 1.65
CA LYS A 110 4.89 -0.61 2.78
C LYS A 110 3.72 0.04 3.51
N ALA A 111 3.88 0.21 4.81
CA ALA A 111 2.91 0.88 5.67
C ALA A 111 3.38 2.30 6.00
N ALA A 112 2.50 3.27 5.86
CA ALA A 112 2.76 4.67 6.15
C ALA A 112 2.10 5.10 7.45
N PHE A 113 2.86 5.76 8.32
CA PHE A 113 2.42 6.34 9.59
C PHE A 113 2.80 7.81 9.69
N PRO A 114 2.06 8.65 10.41
CA PRO A 114 2.48 10.02 10.70
C PRO A 114 3.82 10.05 11.44
N LYS A 115 4.70 11.00 11.13
CA LYS A 115 5.99 11.18 11.82
C LYS A 115 5.84 11.51 13.31
N THR A 116 4.73 12.09 13.67
CA THR A 116 4.42 12.47 15.07
C THR A 116 3.96 11.29 15.92
N GLU A 117 3.80 10.10 15.30
CA GLU A 117 3.46 8.90 16.03
C GLU A 117 4.62 8.48 16.93
N ASP A 118 4.28 8.08 18.15
CA ASP A 118 5.24 7.43 19.05
C ASP A 118 5.74 6.15 18.38
N LYS A 119 7.05 6.06 18.19
CA LYS A 119 7.67 4.90 17.54
C LYS A 119 7.48 3.61 18.33
N ASP A 120 7.24 3.75 19.63
CA ASP A 120 7.07 2.61 20.54
C ASP A 120 5.59 2.21 20.68
N ALA A 121 4.66 3.00 20.11
CA ALA A 121 3.24 2.66 20.15
C ALA A 121 2.96 1.42 19.30
N ALA A 122 2.45 0.39 19.93
CA ALA A 122 1.94 -0.79 19.26
C ALA A 122 0.56 -0.52 18.68
N GLY A 123 0.25 -1.11 17.52
CA GLY A 123 -1.08 -1.09 16.95
C GLY A 123 -1.16 -0.47 15.57
N LEU A 124 -2.36 -0.51 15.00
CA LEU A 124 -2.67 -0.06 13.65
C LEU A 124 -3.44 1.26 13.61
N ALA A 125 -3.79 1.83 14.79
CA ALA A 125 -4.68 2.98 14.88
C ALA A 125 -4.18 4.22 14.12
N ALA A 126 -2.86 4.40 14.04
CA ALA A 126 -2.22 5.51 13.33
C ALA A 126 -1.80 5.17 11.91
N LEU A 127 -2.12 3.99 11.39
CA LEU A 127 -1.79 3.61 10.02
C LEU A 127 -2.49 4.51 9.01
N SER A 128 -1.72 5.30 8.27
CA SER A 128 -2.23 6.24 7.27
C SER A 128 -2.62 5.54 5.97
N GLY A 129 -1.91 4.47 5.59
CA GLY A 129 -2.22 3.71 4.40
C GLY A 129 -1.16 2.69 4.04
N LEU A 130 -1.44 1.94 2.98
CA LEU A 130 -0.52 1.01 2.33
C LEU A 130 -0.17 1.54 0.94
N PHE A 131 1.05 1.29 0.49
CA PHE A 131 1.48 1.64 -0.85
C PHE A 131 2.52 0.64 -1.39
N VAL A 132 2.71 0.65 -2.71
CA VAL A 132 3.60 -0.28 -3.41
C VAL A 132 4.94 0.38 -3.71
N THR A 133 6.04 -0.34 -3.46
CA THR A 133 7.38 0.02 -3.92
C THR A 133 7.97 -1.10 -4.76
N ASN A 134 8.80 -0.74 -5.75
CA ASN A 134 9.46 -1.73 -6.61
C ASN A 134 10.93 -1.96 -6.27
N ASN A 135 11.53 -1.09 -5.47
CA ASN A 135 12.96 -1.12 -5.15
C ASN A 135 13.27 -1.01 -3.64
N GLY A 136 12.26 -1.19 -2.80
CA GLY A 136 12.40 -1.08 -1.35
C GLY A 136 12.62 0.35 -0.84
N VAL A 137 12.54 1.34 -1.71
CA VAL A 137 12.84 2.75 -1.42
C VAL A 137 11.61 3.58 -1.70
N ALA A 138 11.24 4.46 -0.80
CA ALA A 138 10.08 5.33 -0.90
C ALA A 138 10.50 6.80 -0.84
N ASP A 139 9.97 7.60 -1.76
CA ASP A 139 10.09 9.07 -1.75
C ASP A 139 8.75 9.64 -1.28
N ILE A 140 8.63 9.83 0.01
CA ILE A 140 7.43 10.37 0.65
C ILE A 140 7.79 11.67 1.34
N GLN A 141 6.84 12.58 1.39
CA GLN A 141 7.01 13.87 2.07
C GLN A 141 7.45 13.70 3.53
N ASP A 142 8.25 14.62 4.01
CA ASP A 142 8.99 14.57 5.28
C ASP A 142 8.17 14.32 6.56
N PHE A 143 6.86 14.40 6.51
CA PHE A 143 6.00 14.22 7.69
C PHE A 143 5.47 12.79 7.89
N ILE A 144 5.84 11.82 7.03
CA ILE A 144 5.39 10.43 7.11
C ILE A 144 6.56 9.52 7.46
N SER A 145 6.34 8.61 8.38
CA SER A 145 7.21 7.48 8.69
C SER A 145 6.76 6.25 7.89
N VAL A 146 7.69 5.55 7.27
CA VAL A 146 7.42 4.37 6.47
C VAL A 146 8.13 3.16 7.06
N VAL A 147 7.40 2.08 7.18
CA VAL A 147 7.93 0.78 7.58
C VAL A 147 7.49 -0.30 6.60
N ASP A 148 8.26 -1.39 6.52
CA ASP A 148 7.78 -2.59 5.87
C ASP A 148 6.73 -3.32 6.73
N LEU A 149 6.16 -4.40 6.24
CA LEU A 149 5.15 -5.15 6.98
C LEU A 149 5.71 -5.95 8.18
N ASN A 150 7.01 -5.90 8.43
CA ASN A 150 7.67 -6.40 9.63
C ASN A 150 8.06 -5.26 10.59
N ALA A 151 7.53 -4.06 10.39
CA ALA A 151 7.80 -2.83 11.15
C ALA A 151 9.25 -2.35 11.07
N GLN A 152 10.01 -2.75 10.05
CA GLN A 152 11.36 -2.26 9.85
C GLN A 152 11.34 -0.91 9.11
N PRO A 153 12.09 0.09 9.58
CA PRO A 153 12.19 1.38 8.89
C PRO A 153 12.66 1.22 7.44
N VAL A 154 12.00 1.93 6.52
CA VAL A 154 12.37 1.95 5.11
C VAL A 154 13.12 3.24 4.80
N ALA A 155 14.26 3.10 4.10
CA ALA A 155 14.99 4.26 3.63
C ALA A 155 14.15 5.04 2.60
N LEU A 156 13.97 6.33 2.84
CA LEU A 156 13.19 7.20 1.98
C LEU A 156 14.07 7.73 0.86
N LYS A 157 13.93 7.20 -0.35
CA LYS A 157 14.60 7.75 -1.55
C LYS A 157 13.68 7.97 -2.74
N LYS A 158 12.75 7.08 -3.05
CA LYS A 158 11.87 7.26 -4.21
C LYS A 158 10.67 6.33 -4.21
N VAL A 159 9.47 6.86 -4.30
CA VAL A 159 8.23 6.07 -4.51
C VAL A 159 8.01 5.88 -6.01
N THR A 160 7.71 4.67 -6.41
CA THR A 160 7.38 4.39 -7.80
C THR A 160 5.94 4.76 -8.11
N HIS A 161 5.02 4.50 -7.18
CA HIS A 161 3.62 4.91 -7.29
C HIS A 161 2.92 4.81 -5.93
N VAL A 162 2.05 5.77 -5.64
CA VAL A 162 1.20 5.77 -4.46
C VAL A 162 -0.26 5.82 -4.89
N ILE A 163 -1.01 4.80 -4.52
CA ILE A 163 -2.46 4.81 -4.66
C ILE A 163 -3.04 5.39 -3.37
N SER A 164 -2.97 6.69 -3.23
CA SER A 164 -3.54 7.39 -2.09
C SER A 164 -4.23 8.67 -2.55
N ARG A 165 -5.37 8.96 -1.97
CA ARG A 165 -6.13 10.19 -2.20
C ARG A 165 -5.77 11.33 -1.27
N THR A 166 -4.83 11.15 -0.36
CA THR A 166 -4.40 12.27 0.45
C THR A 166 -3.63 13.23 -0.46
N ASP A 167 -4.11 14.45 -0.59
CA ASP A 167 -3.51 15.55 -1.38
C ASP A 167 -2.05 15.83 -1.02
N THR A 168 -1.55 15.18 0.00
CA THR A 168 -0.20 15.30 0.53
C THR A 168 0.80 14.31 -0.07
N LEU A 169 0.32 13.26 -0.74
CA LEU A 169 1.16 12.26 -1.40
C LEU A 169 1.11 12.51 -2.91
N ARG A 170 1.98 13.38 -3.40
CA ARG A 170 2.13 13.60 -4.84
C ARG A 170 3.22 12.69 -5.38
N VAL A 171 2.90 11.93 -6.40
CA VAL A 171 3.89 11.27 -7.23
C VAL A 171 4.53 12.35 -8.10
N SER A 172 5.79 12.68 -7.85
CA SER A 172 6.56 13.40 -8.85
C SER A 172 6.97 12.39 -9.94
N ASP A 173 6.71 12.73 -11.18
CA ASP A 173 7.32 11.98 -12.27
C ASP A 173 8.86 12.11 -12.24
N LYS A 174 9.52 11.25 -12.97
CA LYS A 174 11.00 11.24 -13.02
C LYS A 174 11.60 12.55 -13.55
N THR A 175 10.79 13.47 -14.06
CA THR A 175 11.22 14.69 -14.73
C THR A 175 11.06 15.93 -13.85
N GLY A 176 10.46 15.81 -12.67
CA GLY A 176 10.19 16.95 -11.80
C GLY A 176 9.23 17.98 -12.39
N LYS A 177 8.55 17.65 -13.48
CA LYS A 177 7.48 18.48 -14.03
C LYS A 177 6.16 18.05 -13.42
N MET A 178 5.55 18.98 -12.73
CA MET A 178 4.15 18.86 -12.32
C MET A 178 3.24 18.93 -13.55
#